data_d90f153ad3cacc5819173622646b802e
#
_entry.id   d90f153ad3cacc5819173622646b802e
#
_cell.length_a   1.000
_cell.length_b   1.000
_cell.length_c   1.000
_cell.angle_alpha   90.00
_cell.angle_beta   90.00
_cell.angle_gamma   90.00
#
_symmetry.space_group_name_H-M   'P 1'
#
loop_
_entity.id
_entity.type
_entity.pdbx_description
1 polymer ?
#
loop_
_entity_poly.entity_id
_entity_poly.type
_entity_poly.pdbx_seq_one_letter_code
_entity_poly.pdbx_strand_id
1 'polypeptide(L)'
;ELHGSENRVWVDLGEVSPDLQHAFVAIEDNRFYEHGGVDWKRSIGAALNYVFHFRDNFGGGSTITQQLIKNLTGDNETSVKRKVSEIMRALELDKNYEKDEILETYLNTIFLGQNAYGVKAAAQPYFGKEPSELTLVECAAIAGITKNPYQYDPIRFPEYNKERRDLVLEQMEKYGYISEE
;
A
#
# COMPACT_ATOMS: atom_id res chain seq x y z
N GLU A 1 -1.16 -31.58 -10.22
CA GLU A 1 -0.31 -30.39 -10.43
C GLU A 1 -1.15 -29.17 -10.15
N LEU A 2 -1.07 -28.69 -8.90
CA LEU A 2 -1.70 -27.44 -8.50
C LEU A 2 -0.63 -26.36 -8.60
N HIS A 3 -0.44 -25.80 -9.77
CA HIS A 3 0.21 -24.54 -9.91
C HIS A 3 -0.76 -23.46 -9.43
N GLY A 4 -0.57 -22.97 -8.23
CA GLY A 4 -1.11 -21.70 -7.80
C GLY A 4 -0.42 -20.62 -8.62
N SER A 5 -0.90 -20.38 -9.84
CA SER A 5 -0.42 -19.25 -10.62
C SER A 5 -0.91 -17.99 -9.92
N GLU A 6 0.03 -17.24 -9.34
CA GLU A 6 -0.23 -15.88 -8.91
C GLU A 6 -0.86 -15.13 -10.09
N ASN A 7 -2.04 -14.56 -9.89
CA ASN A 7 -2.65 -13.71 -10.91
C ASN A 7 -1.97 -12.34 -10.83
N ARG A 8 -0.96 -12.16 -11.66
CA ARG A 8 -0.16 -10.92 -11.73
C ARG A 8 -0.19 -10.41 -13.18
N VAL A 9 -0.76 -9.24 -13.37
CA VAL A 9 -0.81 -8.55 -14.66
C VAL A 9 -0.20 -7.18 -14.46
N TRP A 10 0.90 -6.88 -15.15
CA TRP A 10 1.58 -5.60 -15.08
C TRP A 10 0.74 -4.48 -15.71
N VAL A 11 0.82 -3.28 -15.14
CA VAL A 11 0.25 -2.05 -15.67
C VAL A 11 1.24 -0.92 -15.46
N ASP A 12 1.44 -0.10 -16.48
CA ASP A 12 2.29 1.09 -16.39
C ASP A 12 1.63 2.13 -15.48
N LEU A 13 2.41 2.90 -14.74
CA LEU A 13 1.88 3.89 -13.79
C LEU A 13 0.95 4.91 -14.45
N GLY A 14 1.24 5.29 -15.70
CA GLY A 14 0.40 6.19 -16.49
C GLY A 14 -0.98 5.64 -16.86
N GLU A 15 -1.18 4.32 -16.76
CA GLU A 15 -2.46 3.64 -16.97
C GLU A 15 -3.23 3.38 -15.66
N VAL A 16 -2.64 3.77 -14.52
CA VAL A 16 -3.29 3.69 -13.20
C VAL A 16 -3.92 5.03 -12.87
N SER A 17 -5.20 5.03 -12.46
CA SER A 17 -5.89 6.26 -12.04
C SER A 17 -5.04 7.05 -11.03
N PRO A 18 -4.87 8.38 -11.17
CA PRO A 18 -4.22 9.21 -10.17
C PRO A 18 -4.83 9.06 -8.76
N ASP A 19 -6.14 8.90 -8.68
CA ASP A 19 -6.84 8.68 -7.41
C ASP A 19 -6.39 7.38 -6.73
N LEU A 20 -6.12 6.33 -7.51
CA LEU A 20 -5.63 5.07 -6.96
C LEU A 20 -4.20 5.22 -6.43
N GLN A 21 -3.32 5.89 -7.17
CA GLN A 21 -1.96 6.20 -6.74
C GLN A 21 -1.97 7.01 -5.43
N HIS A 22 -2.76 8.08 -5.39
CA HIS A 22 -2.91 8.95 -4.22
C HIS A 22 -3.52 8.22 -3.02
N ALA A 23 -4.49 7.33 -3.22
CA ALA A 23 -5.08 6.53 -2.15
C ALA A 23 -4.04 5.66 -1.44
N PHE A 24 -3.17 4.97 -2.20
CA PHE A 24 -2.08 4.19 -1.62
C PHE A 24 -1.06 5.07 -0.89
N VAL A 25 -0.63 6.17 -1.51
CA VAL A 25 0.31 7.10 -0.87
C VAL A 25 -0.28 7.70 0.40
N ALA A 26 -1.53 8.17 0.36
CA ALA A 26 -2.18 8.79 1.52
C ALA A 26 -2.29 7.84 2.73
N ILE A 27 -2.64 6.58 2.51
CA ILE A 27 -2.90 5.64 3.60
C ILE A 27 -1.64 4.92 4.07
N GLU A 28 -0.70 4.59 3.19
CA GLU A 28 0.48 3.81 3.50
C GLU A 28 1.69 4.67 3.82
N ASP A 29 1.90 5.77 3.07
CA ASP A 29 3.13 6.55 3.14
C ASP A 29 2.94 7.98 2.63
N ASN A 30 2.23 8.80 3.40
CA ASN A 30 1.83 10.16 3.01
C ASN A 30 2.99 11.11 2.67
N ARG A 31 4.21 10.75 3.03
CA ARG A 31 5.44 11.50 2.72
C ARG A 31 6.35 10.72 1.77
N PHE A 32 5.80 9.82 0.98
CA PHE A 32 6.55 8.97 0.06
C PHE A 32 7.51 9.74 -0.84
N TYR A 33 7.07 10.87 -1.37
CA TYR A 33 7.87 11.72 -2.26
C TYR A 33 8.89 12.61 -1.53
N GLU A 34 8.89 12.65 -0.19
CA GLU A 34 9.74 13.54 0.60
C GLU A 34 10.96 12.85 1.24
N HIS A 35 10.91 11.52 1.41
CA HIS A 35 11.98 10.77 2.09
C HIS A 35 12.74 9.87 1.13
N GLY A 36 13.96 9.46 1.52
CA GLY A 36 14.83 8.55 0.76
C GLY A 36 14.66 7.08 1.17
N GLY A 37 13.50 6.47 0.88
CA GLY A 37 13.22 5.05 1.14
C GLY A 37 12.76 4.73 2.57
N VAL A 38 13.15 5.51 3.56
CA VAL A 38 12.76 5.34 4.97
C VAL A 38 12.30 6.67 5.55
N ASP A 39 11.10 6.70 6.09
CA ASP A 39 10.58 7.83 6.85
C ASP A 39 11.01 7.72 8.32
N TRP A 40 12.16 8.32 8.65
CA TRP A 40 12.73 8.27 9.99
C TRP A 40 11.82 8.89 11.06
N LYS A 41 11.12 9.99 10.74
CA LYS A 41 10.19 10.64 11.69
C LYS A 41 9.05 9.69 12.05
N ARG A 42 8.47 9.03 11.05
CA ARG A 42 7.39 8.07 11.22
C ARG A 42 7.87 6.79 11.91
N SER A 43 9.04 6.27 11.52
CA SER A 43 9.63 5.06 12.10
C SER A 43 9.96 5.23 13.58
N ILE A 44 10.57 6.36 13.96
CA ILE A 44 10.86 6.68 15.37
C ILE A 44 9.55 6.89 16.16
N GLY A 45 8.58 7.61 15.58
CA GLY A 45 7.27 7.80 16.20
C GLY A 45 6.54 6.47 16.45
N ALA A 46 6.59 5.54 15.50
CA ALA A 46 6.01 4.21 15.65
C ALA A 46 6.72 3.38 16.73
N ALA A 47 8.05 3.44 16.79
CA ALA A 47 8.85 2.75 17.82
C ALA A 47 8.55 3.30 19.22
N LEU A 48 8.47 4.63 19.37
CA LEU A 48 8.11 5.27 20.64
C LEU A 48 6.67 4.91 21.05
N ASN A 49 5.73 4.91 20.10
CA ASN A 49 4.35 4.52 20.36
C ASN A 49 4.24 3.05 20.80
N TYR A 50 5.03 2.16 20.20
CA TYR A 50 5.08 0.75 20.58
C TYR A 50 5.56 0.56 22.03
N VAL A 51 6.56 1.35 22.47
CA VAL A 51 7.11 1.26 23.84
C VAL A 51 6.17 1.91 24.86
N PHE A 52 5.58 3.06 24.54
CA PHE A 52 4.85 3.88 25.50
C PHE A 52 3.32 3.83 25.35
N HIS A 53 2.78 3.14 24.35
CA HIS A 53 1.34 2.98 24.09
C HIS A 53 0.55 4.31 24.07
N PHE A 54 1.11 5.36 23.49
CA PHE A 54 0.50 6.69 23.47
C PHE A 54 -0.76 6.79 22.62
N ARG A 55 -0.94 5.92 21.61
CA ARG A 55 -2.09 5.92 20.69
C ARG A 55 -2.38 4.53 20.18
N ASP A 56 -3.63 4.10 20.27
CA ASP A 56 -4.10 2.79 19.81
C ASP A 56 -4.09 2.63 18.27
N ASN A 57 -4.14 3.75 17.51
CA ASN A 57 -4.24 3.78 16.05
C ASN A 57 -3.04 4.44 15.36
N PHE A 58 -1.83 4.26 15.89
CA PHE A 58 -0.65 4.73 15.16
C PHE A 58 -0.47 3.86 13.90
N GLY A 59 -0.59 4.46 12.71
CA GLY A 59 -0.39 3.77 11.43
C GLY A 59 0.98 3.08 11.37
N GLY A 60 1.12 2.06 10.55
CA GLY A 60 2.38 1.31 10.40
C GLY A 60 3.57 2.23 10.14
N GLY A 61 4.72 1.93 10.73
CA GLY A 61 5.95 2.72 10.60
C GLY A 61 6.75 2.45 9.32
N SER A 62 6.32 1.49 8.49
CA SER A 62 7.03 1.10 7.26
C SER A 62 6.56 1.94 6.07
N THR A 63 7.50 2.34 5.21
CA THR A 63 7.24 3.07 3.97
C THR A 63 6.80 2.14 2.84
N ILE A 64 6.28 2.70 1.72
CA ILE A 64 5.99 1.96 0.49
C ILE A 64 7.26 1.24 0.00
N THR A 65 8.42 1.91 0.00
CA THR A 65 9.70 1.31 -0.41
C THR A 65 10.06 0.10 0.46
N GLN A 66 9.88 0.18 1.79
CA GLN A 66 10.13 -0.94 2.70
C GLN A 66 9.14 -2.10 2.48
N GLN A 67 7.87 -1.79 2.23
CA GLN A 67 6.86 -2.80 1.92
C GLN A 67 7.17 -3.50 0.60
N LEU A 68 7.63 -2.75 -0.42
CA LEU A 68 8.07 -3.32 -1.69
C LEU A 68 9.21 -4.31 -1.50
N ILE A 69 10.26 -3.96 -0.75
CA ILE A 69 11.36 -4.88 -0.43
C ILE A 69 10.83 -6.16 0.22
N LYS A 70 9.92 -6.04 1.20
CA LYS A 70 9.30 -7.20 1.85
C LYS A 70 8.53 -8.07 0.85
N ASN A 71 7.75 -7.47 -0.03
CA ASN A 71 6.96 -8.19 -1.04
C ASN A 71 7.86 -8.94 -2.03
N LEU A 72 8.96 -8.29 -2.49
CA LEU A 72 9.89 -8.88 -3.44
C LEU A 72 10.75 -10.02 -2.85
N THR A 73 11.10 -9.92 -1.57
CA THR A 73 11.94 -10.92 -0.90
C THR A 73 11.15 -12.08 -0.32
N GLY A 74 9.85 -11.92 -0.10
CA GLY A 74 9.00 -12.91 0.57
C GLY A 74 9.40 -13.18 2.02
N ASP A 75 10.33 -12.39 2.59
CA ASP A 75 10.85 -12.59 3.93
C ASP A 75 9.88 -12.02 4.98
N ASN A 76 9.13 -12.93 5.61
CA ASN A 76 8.15 -12.62 6.65
C ASN A 76 8.67 -12.89 8.07
N GLU A 77 9.97 -13.21 8.25
CA GLU A 77 10.56 -13.42 9.56
C GLU A 77 10.45 -12.16 10.43
N THR A 78 10.07 -12.32 11.68
CA THR A 78 10.00 -11.22 12.66
C THR A 78 11.32 -11.11 13.43
N SER A 79 12.36 -10.60 12.80
CA SER A 79 13.65 -10.40 13.44
C SER A 79 14.19 -8.99 13.23
N VAL A 80 14.96 -8.50 14.22
CA VAL A 80 15.65 -7.21 14.11
C VAL A 80 16.62 -7.20 12.92
N LYS A 81 17.32 -8.31 12.69
CA LYS A 81 18.24 -8.49 11.58
C LYS A 81 17.55 -8.30 10.24
N ARG A 82 16.39 -8.95 10.06
CA ARG A 82 15.56 -8.78 8.87
C ARG A 82 15.15 -7.30 8.68
N LYS A 83 14.68 -6.63 9.76
CA LYS A 83 14.25 -5.22 9.67
C LYS A 83 15.40 -4.29 9.30
N VAL A 84 16.59 -4.51 9.81
CA VAL A 84 17.79 -3.75 9.42
C VAL A 84 18.11 -3.99 7.95
N SER A 85 18.08 -5.25 7.47
CA SER A 85 18.29 -5.57 6.06
C SER A 85 17.24 -4.91 5.15
N GLU A 86 15.96 -4.92 5.53
CA GLU A 86 14.87 -4.23 4.82
C GLU A 86 15.14 -2.73 4.70
N ILE A 87 15.55 -2.08 5.80
CA ILE A 87 15.90 -0.65 5.82
C ILE A 87 17.05 -0.36 4.86
N MET A 88 18.15 -1.13 4.93
CA MET A 88 19.32 -0.92 4.06
C MET A 88 18.96 -1.06 2.58
N ARG A 89 18.18 -2.09 2.24
CA ARG A 89 17.72 -2.31 0.86
C ARG A 89 16.75 -1.22 0.39
N ALA A 90 15.88 -0.72 1.28
CA ALA A 90 14.96 0.37 0.95
C ALA A 90 15.71 1.68 0.65
N LEU A 91 16.76 2.00 1.41
CA LEU A 91 17.62 3.15 1.16
C LEU A 91 18.39 3.00 -0.17
N GLU A 92 18.87 1.80 -0.46
CA GLU A 92 19.57 1.49 -1.71
C GLU A 92 18.64 1.57 -2.92
N LEU A 93 17.41 1.03 -2.81
CA LEU A 93 16.42 1.08 -3.88
C LEU A 93 16.04 2.53 -4.20
N ASP A 94 15.72 3.33 -3.20
CA ASP A 94 15.31 4.73 -3.36
C ASP A 94 16.42 5.63 -3.90
N LYS A 95 17.68 5.25 -3.69
CA LYS A 95 18.84 5.95 -4.27
C LYS A 95 19.03 5.68 -5.76
N ASN A 96 18.60 4.50 -6.24
CA ASN A 96 18.89 4.02 -7.59
C ASN A 96 17.69 4.09 -8.54
N TYR A 97 16.49 4.31 -8.03
CA TYR A 97 15.24 4.34 -8.79
C TYR A 97 14.44 5.58 -8.46
N GLU A 98 13.72 6.11 -9.44
CA GLU A 98 12.81 7.23 -9.24
C GLU A 98 11.57 6.80 -8.42
N LYS A 99 10.95 7.75 -7.74
CA LYS A 99 9.76 7.48 -6.91
C LYS A 99 8.62 6.82 -7.68
N ASP A 100 8.39 7.25 -8.90
CA ASP A 100 7.33 6.71 -9.74
C ASP A 100 7.62 5.26 -10.15
N GLU A 101 8.88 4.90 -10.41
CA GLU A 101 9.27 3.51 -10.69
C GLU A 101 9.06 2.60 -9.47
N ILE A 102 9.36 3.11 -8.27
CA ILE A 102 9.12 2.40 -7.01
C ILE A 102 7.62 2.21 -6.78
N LEU A 103 6.82 3.27 -6.98
CA LEU A 103 5.37 3.22 -6.82
C LEU A 103 4.73 2.26 -7.83
N GLU A 104 5.14 2.32 -9.11
CA GLU A 104 4.69 1.41 -10.15
C GLU A 104 4.95 -0.04 -9.76
N THR A 105 6.18 -0.34 -9.35
CA THR A 105 6.54 -1.71 -8.94
C THR A 105 5.75 -2.15 -7.71
N TYR A 106 5.53 -1.27 -6.74
CA TYR A 106 4.71 -1.56 -5.56
C TYR A 106 3.27 -1.88 -5.94
N LEU A 107 2.63 -1.05 -6.76
CA LEU A 107 1.25 -1.23 -7.22
C LEU A 107 1.07 -2.50 -8.06
N ASN A 108 2.12 -3.00 -8.70
CA ASN A 108 2.11 -4.23 -9.48
C ASN A 108 2.44 -5.50 -8.67
N THR A 109 2.93 -5.35 -7.44
CA THR A 109 3.42 -6.51 -6.66
C THR A 109 2.67 -6.75 -5.35
N ILE A 110 1.92 -5.76 -4.87
CA ILE A 110 1.21 -5.90 -3.59
C ILE A 110 0.08 -6.92 -3.66
N PHE A 111 -0.03 -7.76 -2.63
CA PHE A 111 -1.12 -8.70 -2.50
C PHE A 111 -2.39 -8.01 -2.00
N LEU A 112 -3.48 -8.15 -2.76
CA LEU A 112 -4.77 -7.48 -2.53
C LEU A 112 -5.95 -8.45 -2.32
N GLY A 113 -5.67 -9.68 -1.88
CA GLY A 113 -6.72 -10.69 -1.69
C GLY A 113 -7.14 -11.36 -3.01
N GLN A 114 -8.09 -12.30 -2.96
CA GLN A 114 -8.63 -13.01 -4.14
C GLN A 114 -7.55 -13.54 -5.11
N ASN A 115 -6.40 -13.96 -4.59
CA ASN A 115 -5.22 -14.35 -5.37
C ASN A 115 -4.70 -13.26 -6.33
N ALA A 116 -5.07 -12.01 -6.11
CA ALA A 116 -4.67 -10.86 -6.92
C ALA A 116 -3.38 -10.23 -6.37
N TYR A 117 -2.35 -10.20 -7.21
CA TYR A 117 -1.10 -9.49 -6.99
C TYR A 117 -1.02 -8.30 -7.93
N GLY A 118 -1.06 -7.10 -7.36
CA GLY A 118 -1.11 -5.83 -8.05
C GLY A 118 -2.51 -5.32 -8.34
N VAL A 119 -2.58 -4.01 -8.60
CA VAL A 119 -3.85 -3.27 -8.72
C VAL A 119 -4.67 -3.69 -9.95
N LYS A 120 -4.00 -4.06 -11.05
CA LYS A 120 -4.70 -4.52 -12.26
C LYS A 120 -5.38 -5.88 -12.02
N ALA A 121 -4.66 -6.80 -11.37
CA ALA A 121 -5.22 -8.10 -11.01
C ALA A 121 -6.36 -7.99 -9.98
N ALA A 122 -6.37 -6.94 -9.15
CA ALA A 122 -7.40 -6.69 -8.15
C ALA A 122 -8.64 -5.96 -8.71
N ALA A 123 -8.46 -5.01 -9.64
CA ALA A 123 -9.54 -4.20 -10.19
C ALA A 123 -10.63 -5.05 -10.87
N GLN A 124 -10.24 -6.11 -11.56
CA GLN A 124 -11.16 -7.00 -12.28
C GLN A 124 -12.09 -7.78 -11.33
N PRO A 125 -11.61 -8.59 -10.37
CA PRO A 125 -12.50 -9.38 -9.51
C PRO A 125 -13.36 -8.52 -8.58
N TYR A 126 -12.88 -7.32 -8.18
CA TYR A 126 -13.63 -6.47 -7.28
C TYR A 126 -14.64 -5.57 -7.97
N PHE A 127 -14.31 -5.02 -9.13
CA PHE A 127 -15.13 -3.99 -9.80
C PHE A 127 -15.37 -4.22 -11.29
N GLY A 128 -14.76 -5.22 -11.92
CA GLY A 128 -14.91 -5.51 -13.34
C GLY A 128 -14.37 -4.41 -14.25
N LYS A 129 -13.33 -3.67 -13.80
CA LYS A 129 -12.80 -2.48 -14.46
C LYS A 129 -11.28 -2.55 -14.64
N GLU A 130 -10.76 -1.73 -15.56
CA GLU A 130 -9.34 -1.43 -15.62
C GLU A 130 -8.94 -0.42 -14.51
N PRO A 131 -7.67 -0.37 -14.07
CA PRO A 131 -7.21 0.55 -13.03
C PRO A 131 -7.45 2.04 -13.34
N SER A 132 -7.46 2.42 -14.62
CA SER A 132 -7.74 3.78 -15.08
C SER A 132 -9.22 4.19 -15.01
N GLU A 133 -10.13 3.20 -14.92
CA GLU A 133 -11.59 3.40 -14.92
C GLU A 133 -12.21 3.40 -13.53
N LEU A 134 -11.39 3.13 -12.51
CA LEU A 134 -11.86 3.09 -11.12
C LEU A 134 -12.29 4.48 -10.66
N THR A 135 -13.44 4.55 -10.02
CA THR A 135 -13.89 5.76 -9.32
C THR A 135 -13.07 6.00 -8.05
N LEU A 136 -13.06 7.22 -7.54
CA LEU A 136 -12.39 7.58 -6.28
C LEU A 136 -12.73 6.61 -5.13
N VAL A 137 -14.01 6.28 -5.00
CA VAL A 137 -14.50 5.37 -3.94
C VAL A 137 -13.96 3.95 -4.12
N GLU A 138 -13.89 3.45 -5.35
CA GLU A 138 -13.30 2.15 -5.68
C GLU A 138 -11.79 2.14 -5.46
N CYS A 139 -11.10 3.23 -5.80
CA CYS A 139 -9.67 3.42 -5.52
C CYS A 139 -9.37 3.33 -4.01
N ALA A 140 -10.14 4.04 -3.21
CA ALA A 140 -10.01 4.02 -1.75
C ALA A 140 -10.33 2.63 -1.17
N ALA A 141 -11.33 1.92 -1.72
CA ALA A 141 -11.68 0.56 -1.32
C ALA A 141 -10.52 -0.43 -1.58
N ILE A 142 -9.88 -0.37 -2.77
CA ILE A 142 -8.70 -1.20 -3.09
C ILE A 142 -7.53 -0.87 -2.17
N ALA A 143 -7.20 0.40 -1.98
CA ALA A 143 -6.11 0.81 -1.10
C ALA A 143 -6.35 0.36 0.36
N GLY A 144 -7.60 0.31 0.81
CA GLY A 144 -7.98 -0.17 2.13
C GLY A 144 -7.66 -1.64 2.38
N ILE A 145 -7.60 -2.48 1.34
CA ILE A 145 -7.33 -3.91 1.44
C ILE A 145 -5.94 -4.18 2.01
N THR A 146 -4.97 -3.31 1.75
CA THR A 146 -3.55 -3.49 2.12
C THR A 146 -3.32 -3.78 3.59
N LYS A 147 -4.14 -3.22 4.47
CA LYS A 147 -4.03 -3.39 5.92
C LYS A 147 -4.17 -4.84 6.37
N ASN A 148 -5.14 -5.53 5.80
CA ASN A 148 -5.39 -6.96 6.01
C ASN A 148 -6.26 -7.47 4.86
N PRO A 149 -5.69 -8.13 3.84
CA PRO A 149 -6.40 -8.56 2.64
C PRO A 149 -7.54 -9.55 2.88
N TYR A 150 -7.53 -10.24 4.01
CA TYR A 150 -8.64 -11.12 4.39
C TYR A 150 -9.79 -10.33 5.02
N GLN A 151 -9.49 -9.45 5.98
CA GLN A 151 -10.49 -8.72 6.76
C GLN A 151 -11.17 -7.62 5.96
N TYR A 152 -10.42 -6.96 5.05
CA TYR A 152 -10.89 -5.83 4.26
C TYR A 152 -11.21 -6.19 2.81
N ASP A 153 -11.49 -7.47 2.55
CA ASP A 153 -11.99 -7.95 1.25
C ASP A 153 -13.40 -7.39 1.01
N PRO A 154 -13.62 -6.55 -0.03
CA PRO A 154 -14.91 -5.89 -0.25
C PRO A 154 -16.03 -6.84 -0.65
N ILE A 155 -15.70 -8.04 -1.16
CA ILE A 155 -16.70 -9.06 -1.51
C ILE A 155 -17.14 -9.84 -0.26
N ARG A 156 -16.16 -10.24 0.58
CA ARG A 156 -16.44 -11.07 1.75
C ARG A 156 -16.93 -10.27 2.95
N PHE A 157 -16.36 -9.08 3.14
CA PHE A 157 -16.60 -8.25 4.32
C PHE A 157 -16.81 -6.79 3.93
N PRO A 158 -17.89 -6.46 3.19
CA PRO A 158 -18.12 -5.12 2.64
C PRO A 158 -18.17 -4.03 3.71
N GLU A 159 -18.72 -4.32 4.90
CA GLU A 159 -18.80 -3.33 5.98
C GLU A 159 -17.40 -2.97 6.53
N TYR A 160 -16.54 -3.95 6.75
CA TYR A 160 -15.17 -3.67 7.18
C TYR A 160 -14.36 -2.93 6.10
N ASN A 161 -14.54 -3.32 4.83
CA ASN A 161 -13.91 -2.58 3.74
C ASN A 161 -14.43 -1.15 3.68
N LYS A 162 -15.75 -0.92 3.86
CA LYS A 162 -16.35 0.41 3.90
C LYS A 162 -15.72 1.30 4.98
N GLU A 163 -15.63 0.83 6.22
CA GLU A 163 -14.96 1.57 7.30
C GLU A 163 -13.51 1.93 6.95
N ARG A 164 -12.80 0.98 6.36
CA ARG A 164 -11.40 1.20 5.97
C ARG A 164 -11.27 2.14 4.77
N ARG A 165 -12.16 2.04 3.78
CA ARG A 165 -12.28 2.94 2.65
C ARG A 165 -12.51 4.38 3.09
N ASP A 166 -13.44 4.58 4.01
CA ASP A 166 -13.78 5.90 4.52
C ASP A 166 -12.56 6.53 5.22
N LEU A 167 -11.79 5.75 5.96
CA LEU A 167 -10.50 6.21 6.51
C LEU A 167 -9.48 6.57 5.42
N VAL A 168 -9.43 5.83 4.30
CA VAL A 168 -8.55 6.18 3.17
C VAL A 168 -8.95 7.53 2.60
N LEU A 169 -10.25 7.77 2.37
CA LEU A 169 -10.76 9.04 1.87
C LEU A 169 -10.44 10.21 2.82
N GLU A 170 -10.62 10.03 4.14
CA GLU A 170 -10.21 11.01 5.15
C GLU A 170 -8.69 11.35 5.07
N GLN A 171 -7.86 10.35 4.83
CA GLN A 171 -6.43 10.61 4.66
C GLN A 171 -6.12 11.32 3.33
N MET A 172 -6.81 10.97 2.24
CA MET A 172 -6.67 11.65 0.96
C MET A 172 -7.05 13.14 1.06
N GLU A 173 -8.15 13.44 1.73
CA GLU A 173 -8.59 14.80 2.01
C GLU A 173 -7.57 15.55 2.89
N LYS A 174 -7.18 14.97 4.00
CA LYS A 174 -6.21 15.53 4.96
C LYS A 174 -4.89 15.92 4.30
N TYR A 175 -4.44 15.16 3.31
CA TYR A 175 -3.19 15.43 2.58
C TYR A 175 -3.40 16.20 1.27
N GLY A 176 -4.63 16.69 0.99
CA GLY A 176 -4.92 17.58 -0.11
C GLY A 176 -5.00 16.92 -1.47
N TYR A 177 -5.21 15.59 -1.52
CA TYR A 177 -5.43 14.85 -2.77
C TYR A 177 -6.86 14.99 -3.29
N ILE A 178 -7.82 15.22 -2.40
CA ILE A 178 -9.23 15.47 -2.72
C ILE A 178 -9.76 16.63 -1.88
N SER A 179 -10.88 17.25 -2.30
CA SER A 179 -11.60 18.29 -1.57
C SER A 179 -12.81 17.72 -0.80
N GLU A 180 -13.34 18.49 0.15
CA GLU A 180 -14.55 18.23 0.96
C GLU A 180 -15.87 18.22 0.13
N GLU A 181 -15.94 17.70 -1.07
CA GLU A 181 -17.22 17.66 -1.83
C GLU A 181 -17.88 16.29 -1.77
#